data_3bc92a3e6e1e9cf173dc4f0e164b2221
#
_entry.id   3bc92a3e6e1e9cf173dc4f0e164b2221
#
_cell.length_a   1.000
_cell.length_b   1.000
_cell.length_c   1.000
_cell.angle_alpha   90.00
_cell.angle_beta   90.00
_cell.angle_gamma   90.00
#
_symmetry.space_group_name_H-M   'P 1'
#
loop_
_entity.id
_entity.type
_entity.pdbx_description
1 polymer ?
#
loop_
_entity_poly.entity_id
_entity_poly.type
_entity_poly.pdbx_seq_one_letter_code
_entity_poly.pdbx_strand_id
1 'polypeptide(L)'
;SKTKKKVATKVSATKKRSKISRKKNKINNKKNREVKKMSTETVQAGKSPLLDTSHLKVKFPYKEKYGNFIGGKFVEPKSGKYFDNVSPINNEVICSVPRSDSKDVESALDAAHAAFPTWGVTSITERSNILLKIADVIEKNLELLATAECLDNGKPIRECMAADLPLVVDHWRYFAGVIRAEEGSVSE
;
A
#
# COMPACT_ATOMS: atom_id res chain seq x y z
N SER A 1 -5.98 47.56 52.56
CA SER A 1 -6.69 47.90 51.30
C SER A 1 -6.01 47.26 50.06
N LYS A 2 -4.67 47.11 50.01
CA LYS A 2 -3.96 46.57 48.86
C LYS A 2 -4.10 45.02 48.69
N THR A 3 -4.33 44.27 49.76
CA THR A 3 -4.40 42.79 49.73
C THR A 3 -5.73 42.27 49.18
N LYS A 4 -6.86 42.97 49.41
CA LYS A 4 -8.17 42.56 48.85
C LYS A 4 -8.27 42.75 47.32
N LYS A 5 -7.60 43.74 46.74
CA LYS A 5 -7.56 43.92 45.26
C LYS A 5 -6.77 42.84 44.52
N LYS A 6 -5.66 42.32 45.10
CA LYS A 6 -4.86 41.24 44.48
C LYS A 6 -5.58 39.88 44.45
N VAL A 7 -6.42 39.58 45.44
CA VAL A 7 -7.19 38.33 45.50
C VAL A 7 -8.33 38.35 44.49
N ALA A 8 -9.05 39.48 44.35
CA ALA A 8 -10.14 39.61 43.37
C ALA A 8 -9.64 39.47 41.90
N THR A 9 -8.47 40.00 41.58
CA THR A 9 -7.88 39.93 40.23
C THR A 9 -7.42 38.49 39.89
N LYS A 10 -6.87 37.72 40.85
CA LYS A 10 -6.51 36.31 40.65
C LYS A 10 -7.72 35.40 40.42
N VAL A 11 -8.82 35.61 41.18
CA VAL A 11 -10.04 34.81 41.01
C VAL A 11 -10.72 35.09 39.68
N SER A 12 -10.72 36.33 39.17
CA SER A 12 -11.24 36.69 37.86
C SER A 12 -10.43 36.06 36.71
N ALA A 13 -9.08 36.04 36.81
CA ALA A 13 -8.22 35.45 35.81
C ALA A 13 -8.38 33.90 35.73
N THR A 14 -8.56 33.24 36.86
CA THR A 14 -8.79 31.80 36.95
C THR A 14 -10.13 31.39 36.33
N LYS A 15 -11.22 32.16 36.61
CA LYS A 15 -12.53 31.93 35.97
C LYS A 15 -12.51 32.17 34.46
N LYS A 16 -11.73 33.14 33.96
CA LYS A 16 -11.59 33.41 32.53
C LYS A 16 -10.81 32.26 31.82
N ARG A 17 -9.73 31.75 32.43
CA ARG A 17 -8.96 30.61 31.93
C ARG A 17 -9.80 29.31 31.87
N SER A 18 -10.62 29.03 32.89
CA SER A 18 -11.49 27.86 32.91
C SER A 18 -12.59 27.90 31.83
N LYS A 19 -13.14 29.08 31.53
CA LYS A 19 -14.12 29.26 30.44
C LYS A 19 -13.50 29.07 29.07
N ILE A 20 -12.26 29.53 28.83
CA ILE A 20 -11.53 29.36 27.58
C ILE A 20 -11.16 27.88 27.37
N SER A 21 -10.71 27.17 28.42
CA SER A 21 -10.42 25.75 28.37
C SER A 21 -11.67 24.93 28.05
N ARG A 22 -12.81 25.22 28.69
CA ARG A 22 -14.09 24.53 28.38
C ARG A 22 -14.59 24.78 26.95
N LYS A 23 -14.36 26.00 26.42
CA LYS A 23 -14.72 26.31 25.02
C LYS A 23 -13.83 25.61 24.02
N LYS A 24 -12.51 25.48 24.24
CA LYS A 24 -11.57 24.70 23.43
C LYS A 24 -11.92 23.23 23.46
N ASN A 25 -12.25 22.65 24.63
CA ASN A 25 -12.65 21.23 24.71
C ASN A 25 -13.98 20.93 24.00
N LYS A 26 -14.95 21.87 24.02
CA LYS A 26 -16.20 21.72 23.25
C LYS A 26 -15.96 21.75 21.74
N ILE A 27 -15.05 22.60 21.25
CA ILE A 27 -14.70 22.72 19.84
C ILE A 27 -13.95 21.46 19.38
N ASN A 28 -13.00 20.96 20.18
CA ASN A 28 -12.30 19.71 19.88
C ASN A 28 -13.22 18.50 19.89
N ASN A 29 -14.15 18.42 20.84
CA ASN A 29 -15.14 17.34 20.87
C ASN A 29 -16.12 17.39 19.70
N LYS A 30 -16.48 18.59 19.20
CA LYS A 30 -17.32 18.74 18.01
C LYS A 30 -16.57 18.31 16.75
N LYS A 31 -15.30 18.74 16.58
CA LYS A 31 -14.43 18.27 15.47
C LYS A 31 -14.21 16.76 15.50
N ASN A 32 -13.93 16.17 16.66
CA ASN A 32 -13.76 14.72 16.79
C ASN A 32 -15.07 13.94 16.55
N ARG A 33 -16.24 14.51 16.81
CA ARG A 33 -17.53 13.90 16.45
C ARG A 33 -17.82 14.01 14.96
N GLU A 34 -17.45 15.09 14.30
CA GLU A 34 -17.58 15.24 12.85
C GLU A 34 -16.62 14.33 12.10
N VAL A 35 -15.34 14.24 12.54
CA VAL A 35 -14.37 13.28 11.99
C VAL A 35 -14.83 11.83 12.22
N LYS A 36 -15.41 11.51 13.39
CA LYS A 36 -15.93 10.18 13.68
C LYS A 36 -17.22 9.85 12.91
N LYS A 37 -18.02 10.86 12.54
CA LYS A 37 -19.20 10.69 11.67
C LYS A 37 -18.80 10.45 10.22
N MET A 38 -17.74 11.09 9.73
CA MET A 38 -17.18 10.82 8.40
C MET A 38 -16.50 9.44 8.30
N SER A 39 -16.02 8.88 9.43
CA SER A 39 -15.36 7.55 9.45
C SER A 39 -16.31 6.37 9.69
N THR A 40 -17.62 6.61 9.91
CA THR A 40 -18.63 5.57 10.16
C THR A 40 -19.72 5.47 9.09
N GLU A 41 -19.67 6.26 8.03
CA GLU A 41 -20.40 5.93 6.82
C GLU A 41 -19.63 4.79 6.15
N THR A 42 -20.11 3.59 6.38
CA THR A 42 -19.73 2.38 5.64
C THR A 42 -20.04 2.67 4.17
N VAL A 43 -19.00 3.05 3.42
CA VAL A 43 -19.09 3.16 1.97
C VAL A 43 -19.41 1.74 1.50
N GLN A 44 -20.66 1.48 1.15
CA GLN A 44 -21.00 0.30 0.39
C GLN A 44 -20.12 0.33 -0.85
N ALA A 45 -19.42 -0.78 -1.12
CA ALA A 45 -18.63 -0.98 -2.33
C ALA A 45 -19.60 -0.93 -3.54
N GLY A 46 -20.02 0.27 -3.87
CA GLY A 46 -20.85 0.61 -5.02
C GLY A 46 -19.92 1.12 -6.11
N LYS A 47 -20.07 0.58 -7.30
CA LYS A 47 -19.36 1.00 -8.51
C LYS A 47 -19.31 2.52 -8.57
N SER A 48 -18.12 3.10 -8.41
CA SER A 48 -17.91 4.53 -8.59
C SER A 48 -18.19 4.93 -10.04
N PRO A 49 -19.04 5.93 -10.27
CA PRO A 49 -19.25 6.46 -11.62
C PRO A 49 -17.99 7.12 -12.20
N LEU A 50 -16.96 7.41 -11.37
CA LEU A 50 -15.69 8.01 -11.80
C LEU A 50 -14.68 7.00 -12.33
N LEU A 51 -14.85 5.72 -12.02
CA LEU A 51 -14.03 4.62 -12.53
C LEU A 51 -14.79 3.88 -13.63
N ASP A 52 -15.19 4.58 -14.68
CA ASP A 52 -15.68 3.92 -15.89
C ASP A 52 -14.50 3.27 -16.63
N THR A 53 -14.26 2.01 -16.33
CA THR A 53 -13.30 1.15 -17.05
C THR A 53 -13.96 0.41 -18.21
N SER A 54 -15.18 0.78 -18.62
CA SER A 54 -15.92 0.11 -19.70
C SER A 54 -15.22 0.20 -21.05
N HIS A 55 -14.40 1.24 -21.24
CA HIS A 55 -13.54 1.42 -22.42
C HIS A 55 -12.30 0.49 -22.40
N LEU A 56 -11.90 -0.01 -21.23
CA LEU A 56 -10.84 -0.99 -21.07
C LEU A 56 -11.47 -2.39 -21.17
N LYS A 57 -10.96 -3.23 -22.04
CA LYS A 57 -11.45 -4.63 -22.21
C LYS A 57 -11.08 -5.54 -21.06
N VAL A 58 -10.64 -4.99 -19.95
CA VAL A 58 -10.19 -5.72 -18.75
C VAL A 58 -11.22 -5.63 -17.63
N LYS A 59 -11.34 -6.71 -16.88
CA LYS A 59 -12.12 -6.74 -15.63
C LYS A 59 -11.36 -5.94 -14.56
N PHE A 60 -12.11 -5.47 -13.55
CA PHE A 60 -11.50 -4.85 -12.36
C PHE A 60 -10.40 -5.76 -11.80
N PRO A 61 -9.13 -5.26 -11.69
CA PRO A 61 -7.97 -6.14 -11.51
C PRO A 61 -7.79 -6.65 -10.09
N TYR A 62 -8.52 -6.10 -9.12
CA TYR A 62 -8.33 -6.39 -7.71
C TYR A 62 -9.35 -7.39 -7.18
N LYS A 63 -8.90 -8.20 -6.18
CA LYS A 63 -9.77 -8.98 -5.29
C LYS A 63 -10.19 -8.09 -4.13
N GLU A 64 -11.28 -8.42 -3.45
CA GLU A 64 -11.71 -7.68 -2.25
C GLU A 64 -10.66 -7.75 -1.13
N LYS A 65 -9.99 -8.89 -1.00
CA LYS A 65 -9.05 -9.15 0.09
C LYS A 65 -7.84 -9.95 -0.39
N TYR A 66 -6.67 -9.57 0.08
CA TYR A 66 -5.41 -10.28 -0.19
C TYR A 66 -4.87 -10.93 1.09
N GLY A 67 -4.00 -11.91 0.92
CA GLY A 67 -3.16 -12.49 1.98
C GLY A 67 -1.68 -12.23 1.70
N ASN A 68 -0.82 -12.55 2.66
CA ASN A 68 0.61 -12.61 2.46
C ASN A 68 0.96 -13.80 1.55
N PHE A 69 1.83 -13.62 0.56
CA PHE A 69 2.31 -14.74 -0.25
C PHE A 69 3.58 -15.31 0.38
N ILE A 70 3.44 -16.44 1.07
CA ILE A 70 4.53 -17.08 1.81
C ILE A 70 4.54 -18.59 1.52
N GLY A 71 5.72 -19.12 1.20
CA GLY A 71 5.88 -20.54 0.93
C GLY A 71 5.04 -21.04 -0.27
N GLY A 72 4.88 -20.21 -1.29
CA GLY A 72 4.15 -20.53 -2.52
C GLY A 72 2.62 -20.44 -2.41
N LYS A 73 2.06 -19.90 -1.34
CA LYS A 73 0.61 -19.76 -1.12
C LYS A 73 0.24 -18.46 -0.43
N PHE A 74 -1.00 -18.02 -0.63
CA PHE A 74 -1.56 -16.89 0.13
C PHE A 74 -2.02 -17.35 1.51
N VAL A 75 -1.56 -16.65 2.56
CA VAL A 75 -1.89 -16.90 3.97
C VAL A 75 -2.39 -15.62 4.63
N GLU A 76 -3.29 -15.75 5.57
CA GLU A 76 -3.76 -14.61 6.36
C GLU A 76 -2.64 -14.11 7.31
N PRO A 77 -2.61 -12.79 7.64
CA PRO A 77 -1.68 -12.28 8.62
C PRO A 77 -1.93 -12.92 9.99
N LYS A 78 -0.86 -13.23 10.73
CA LYS A 78 -0.94 -13.90 12.04
C LYS A 78 -1.80 -13.13 13.06
N SER A 79 -1.80 -11.80 12.95
CA SER A 79 -2.63 -10.93 13.79
C SER A 79 -4.10 -10.89 13.38
N GLY A 80 -4.46 -11.41 12.20
CA GLY A 80 -5.78 -11.26 11.59
C GLY A 80 -6.14 -9.82 11.18
N LYS A 81 -5.19 -8.89 11.25
CA LYS A 81 -5.43 -7.46 10.97
C LYS A 81 -5.22 -7.14 9.50
N TYR A 82 -6.09 -6.25 8.99
CA TYR A 82 -6.06 -5.75 7.63
C TYR A 82 -6.17 -4.22 7.65
N PHE A 83 -5.85 -3.59 6.54
CA PHE A 83 -6.16 -2.19 6.27
C PHE A 83 -6.63 -2.03 4.83
N ASP A 84 -7.40 -0.98 4.59
CA ASP A 84 -7.96 -0.71 3.28
C ASP A 84 -6.94 0.03 2.42
N ASN A 85 -6.77 -0.45 1.19
CA ASN A 85 -6.07 0.26 0.13
C ASN A 85 -7.07 1.15 -0.60
N VAL A 86 -6.79 2.44 -0.61
CA VAL A 86 -7.71 3.48 -1.10
C VAL A 86 -7.15 4.11 -2.36
N SER A 87 -7.94 4.18 -3.42
CA SER A 87 -7.55 4.86 -4.66
C SER A 87 -7.43 6.37 -4.45
N PRO A 88 -6.33 7.00 -4.86
CA PRO A 88 -6.20 8.46 -4.84
C PRO A 88 -7.08 9.17 -5.88
N ILE A 89 -7.64 8.44 -6.85
CA ILE A 89 -8.47 8.99 -7.92
C ILE A 89 -9.81 9.49 -7.37
N ASN A 90 -10.44 8.69 -6.49
CA ASN A 90 -11.81 8.94 -6.01
C ASN A 90 -11.98 8.69 -4.52
N ASN A 91 -10.91 8.34 -3.82
CA ASN A 91 -10.91 8.02 -2.39
C ASN A 91 -11.80 6.80 -2.02
N GLU A 92 -12.02 5.88 -2.97
CA GLU A 92 -12.72 4.62 -2.72
C GLU A 92 -11.76 3.49 -2.37
N VAL A 93 -12.27 2.52 -1.61
CA VAL A 93 -11.51 1.32 -1.24
C VAL A 93 -11.40 0.41 -2.46
N ILE A 94 -10.17 0.08 -2.84
CA ILE A 94 -9.86 -0.85 -3.93
C ILE A 94 -9.87 -2.29 -3.41
N CYS A 95 -9.22 -2.53 -2.28
CA CYS A 95 -9.08 -3.84 -1.66
C CYS A 95 -8.63 -3.71 -0.21
N SER A 96 -8.70 -4.80 0.55
CA SER A 96 -8.07 -4.92 1.87
C SER A 96 -6.78 -5.74 1.78
N VAL A 97 -5.72 -5.23 2.40
CA VAL A 97 -4.39 -5.87 2.41
C VAL A 97 -3.94 -6.18 3.84
N PRO A 98 -3.10 -7.22 4.04
CA PRO A 98 -2.68 -7.64 5.36
C PRO A 98 -1.88 -6.55 6.09
N ARG A 99 -2.21 -6.28 7.35
CA ARG A 99 -1.34 -5.53 8.25
C ARG A 99 -0.44 -6.52 8.99
N SER A 100 0.62 -6.91 8.29
CA SER A 100 1.60 -7.87 8.78
C SER A 100 2.39 -7.33 9.99
N ASP A 101 2.83 -8.23 10.84
CA ASP A 101 3.69 -7.96 11.98
C ASP A 101 5.00 -8.78 11.90
N SER A 102 5.82 -8.72 12.96
CA SER A 102 7.09 -9.45 13.02
C SER A 102 6.93 -10.96 12.82
N LYS A 103 5.82 -11.56 13.28
CA LYS A 103 5.57 -13.01 13.12
C LYS A 103 5.33 -13.41 11.69
N ASP A 104 4.71 -12.53 10.90
CA ASP A 104 4.52 -12.73 9.46
C ASP A 104 5.86 -12.63 8.73
N VAL A 105 6.69 -11.65 9.11
CA VAL A 105 8.05 -11.47 8.56
C VAL A 105 8.92 -12.68 8.89
N GLU A 106 8.95 -13.17 10.12
CA GLU A 106 9.67 -14.39 10.50
C GLU A 106 9.23 -15.59 9.66
N SER A 107 7.91 -15.79 9.50
CA SER A 107 7.39 -16.89 8.66
C SER A 107 7.84 -16.76 7.19
N ALA A 108 7.95 -15.55 6.66
CA ALA A 108 8.45 -15.31 5.30
C ALA A 108 9.95 -15.60 5.18
N LEU A 109 10.75 -15.18 6.18
CA LEU A 109 12.18 -15.46 6.26
C LEU A 109 12.46 -16.97 6.39
N ASP A 110 11.71 -17.66 7.23
CA ASP A 110 11.82 -19.13 7.37
C ASP A 110 11.56 -19.85 6.04
N ALA A 111 10.52 -19.42 5.31
CA ALA A 111 10.21 -19.97 3.99
C ALA A 111 11.32 -19.68 2.95
N ALA A 112 11.91 -18.49 2.99
CA ALA A 112 13.03 -18.11 2.13
C ALA A 112 14.29 -18.92 2.47
N HIS A 113 14.64 -19.07 3.74
CA HIS A 113 15.77 -19.87 4.18
C HIS A 113 15.58 -21.36 3.81
N ALA A 114 14.38 -21.90 3.93
CA ALA A 114 14.08 -23.26 3.51
C ALA A 114 14.26 -23.48 1.99
N ALA A 115 13.99 -22.46 1.18
CA ALA A 115 14.17 -22.52 -0.27
C ALA A 115 15.63 -22.30 -0.72
N PHE A 116 16.44 -21.61 0.09
CA PHE A 116 17.79 -21.19 -0.28
C PHE A 116 18.72 -22.32 -0.74
N PRO A 117 18.79 -23.50 -0.08
CA PRO A 117 19.72 -24.57 -0.49
C PRO A 117 19.50 -25.05 -1.93
N THR A 118 18.26 -25.15 -2.37
CA THR A 118 17.91 -25.56 -3.74
C THR A 118 18.05 -24.40 -4.73
N TRP A 119 17.58 -23.20 -4.36
CA TRP A 119 17.70 -22.03 -5.20
C TRP A 119 19.14 -21.58 -5.40
N GLY A 120 19.98 -21.68 -4.36
CA GLY A 120 21.39 -21.27 -4.39
C GLY A 120 22.22 -22.03 -5.43
N VAL A 121 21.86 -23.27 -5.75
CA VAL A 121 22.54 -24.09 -6.76
C VAL A 121 21.88 -24.07 -8.14
N THR A 122 20.80 -23.29 -8.31
CA THR A 122 20.13 -23.11 -9.61
C THR A 122 21.09 -22.48 -10.61
N SER A 123 21.18 -23.04 -11.82
CA SER A 123 22.08 -22.54 -12.86
C SER A 123 21.75 -21.12 -13.32
N ILE A 124 22.75 -20.37 -13.76
CA ILE A 124 22.59 -19.03 -14.34
C ILE A 124 21.58 -19.06 -15.50
N THR A 125 21.67 -20.07 -16.37
CA THR A 125 20.76 -20.25 -17.50
C THR A 125 19.30 -20.38 -17.04
N GLU A 126 19.05 -21.18 -16.02
CA GLU A 126 17.71 -21.38 -15.48
C GLU A 126 17.15 -20.12 -14.83
N ARG A 127 17.95 -19.40 -14.04
CA ARG A 127 17.56 -18.08 -13.48
C ARG A 127 17.24 -17.08 -14.58
N SER A 128 18.08 -16.97 -15.61
CA SER A 128 17.84 -16.12 -16.77
C SER A 128 16.53 -16.45 -17.47
N ASN A 129 16.25 -17.75 -17.69
CA ASN A 129 15.00 -18.20 -18.32
C ASN A 129 13.76 -17.86 -17.46
N ILE A 130 13.88 -17.88 -16.14
CA ILE A 130 12.79 -17.44 -15.25
C ILE A 130 12.52 -15.94 -15.44
N LEU A 131 13.56 -15.09 -15.49
CA LEU A 131 13.40 -13.66 -15.74
C LEU A 131 12.73 -13.39 -17.08
N LEU A 132 13.10 -14.10 -18.15
CA LEU A 132 12.44 -14.00 -19.45
C LEU A 132 10.96 -14.39 -19.38
N LYS A 133 10.62 -15.48 -18.68
CA LYS A 133 9.23 -15.90 -18.49
C LYS A 133 8.42 -14.85 -17.72
N ILE A 134 9.02 -14.19 -16.73
CA ILE A 134 8.37 -13.09 -16.00
C ILE A 134 8.06 -11.94 -16.97
N ALA A 135 9.02 -11.52 -17.80
CA ALA A 135 8.82 -10.50 -18.81
C ALA A 135 7.65 -10.84 -19.76
N ASP A 136 7.61 -12.07 -20.26
CA ASP A 136 6.54 -12.53 -21.17
C ASP A 136 5.16 -12.55 -20.50
N VAL A 137 5.09 -12.91 -19.22
CA VAL A 137 3.82 -12.88 -18.47
C VAL A 137 3.36 -11.45 -18.21
N ILE A 138 4.27 -10.53 -17.88
CA ILE A 138 3.95 -9.11 -17.72
C ILE A 138 3.42 -8.53 -19.03
N GLU A 139 4.12 -8.77 -20.14
CA GLU A 139 3.74 -8.29 -21.47
C GLU A 139 2.35 -8.78 -21.91
N LYS A 140 2.05 -10.07 -21.67
CA LYS A 140 0.73 -10.65 -21.93
C LYS A 140 -0.40 -10.07 -21.11
N ASN A 141 -0.10 -9.52 -19.95
CA ASN A 141 -1.07 -8.92 -19.03
C ASN A 141 -0.90 -7.40 -18.89
N LEU A 142 -0.27 -6.75 -19.87
CA LEU A 142 0.13 -5.35 -19.82
C LEU A 142 -1.05 -4.43 -19.49
N GLU A 143 -2.19 -4.56 -20.17
CA GLU A 143 -3.38 -3.72 -19.95
C GLU A 143 -3.97 -3.93 -18.54
N LEU A 144 -4.02 -5.19 -18.06
CA LEU A 144 -4.48 -5.51 -16.71
C LEU A 144 -3.59 -4.86 -15.64
N LEU A 145 -2.28 -4.99 -15.78
CA LEU A 145 -1.29 -4.45 -14.85
C LEU A 145 -1.27 -2.93 -14.88
N ALA A 146 -1.33 -2.33 -16.06
CA ALA A 146 -1.42 -0.87 -16.21
C ALA A 146 -2.69 -0.31 -15.57
N THR A 147 -3.81 -1.01 -15.71
CA THR A 147 -5.07 -0.63 -15.04
C THR A 147 -4.93 -0.72 -13.52
N ALA A 148 -4.30 -1.78 -13.02
CA ALA A 148 -4.05 -1.92 -11.59
C ALA A 148 -3.18 -0.78 -11.06
N GLU A 149 -2.07 -0.47 -11.71
CA GLU A 149 -1.20 0.63 -11.34
C GLU A 149 -1.92 1.98 -11.34
N CYS A 150 -2.70 2.26 -12.39
CA CYS A 150 -3.49 3.48 -12.50
C CYS A 150 -4.46 3.64 -11.31
N LEU A 151 -5.17 2.59 -10.94
CA LEU A 151 -6.14 2.61 -9.83
C LEU A 151 -5.47 2.80 -8.48
N ASP A 152 -4.28 2.23 -8.29
CA ASP A 152 -3.55 2.25 -7.03
C ASP A 152 -2.85 3.58 -6.75
N ASN A 153 -2.18 4.15 -7.75
CA ASN A 153 -1.35 5.35 -7.59
C ASN A 153 -1.92 6.62 -8.23
N GLY A 154 -3.01 6.51 -9.01
CA GLY A 154 -3.64 7.64 -9.69
C GLY A 154 -2.92 8.12 -10.96
N LYS A 155 -1.92 7.37 -11.45
CA LYS A 155 -1.18 7.72 -12.67
C LYS A 155 -2.06 7.56 -13.90
N PRO A 156 -1.94 8.44 -14.92
CA PRO A 156 -2.71 8.29 -16.16
C PRO A 156 -2.44 6.93 -16.82
N ILE A 157 -3.50 6.21 -17.20
CA ILE A 157 -3.42 4.89 -17.84
C ILE A 157 -2.52 4.90 -19.09
N ARG A 158 -2.51 6.01 -19.82
CA ARG A 158 -1.65 6.19 -21.00
C ARG A 158 -0.17 6.05 -20.64
N GLU A 159 0.27 6.63 -19.53
CA GLU A 159 1.66 6.57 -19.07
C GLU A 159 2.01 5.14 -18.61
N CYS A 160 1.12 4.51 -17.86
CA CYS A 160 1.32 3.12 -17.43
C CYS A 160 1.46 2.18 -18.65
N MET A 161 0.63 2.38 -19.70
CA MET A 161 0.62 1.54 -20.90
C MET A 161 1.80 1.83 -21.85
N ALA A 162 2.20 3.10 -22.01
CA ALA A 162 3.18 3.50 -23.02
C ALA A 162 4.61 3.58 -22.47
N ALA A 163 4.79 3.79 -21.19
CA ALA A 163 6.09 3.97 -20.56
C ALA A 163 6.39 2.92 -19.48
N ASP A 164 5.62 2.86 -18.40
CA ASP A 164 6.00 2.11 -17.21
C ASP A 164 6.05 0.60 -17.46
N LEU A 165 4.97 0.01 -17.93
CA LEU A 165 4.92 -1.45 -18.14
C LEU A 165 5.86 -1.94 -19.24
N PRO A 166 5.99 -1.26 -20.40
CA PRO A 166 7.03 -1.59 -21.38
C PRO A 166 8.44 -1.53 -20.81
N LEU A 167 8.75 -0.51 -19.98
CA LEU A 167 10.05 -0.38 -19.33
C LEU A 167 10.29 -1.51 -18.33
N VAL A 168 9.28 -1.93 -17.56
CA VAL A 168 9.37 -3.09 -16.68
C VAL A 168 9.72 -4.35 -17.47
N VAL A 169 9.05 -4.60 -18.60
CA VAL A 169 9.33 -5.75 -19.47
C VAL A 169 10.77 -5.72 -20.01
N ASP A 170 11.21 -4.55 -20.47
CA ASP A 170 12.57 -4.34 -20.98
C ASP A 170 13.63 -4.60 -19.91
N HIS A 171 13.44 -4.09 -18.70
CA HIS A 171 14.37 -4.34 -17.60
C HIS A 171 14.46 -5.81 -17.19
N TRP A 172 13.37 -6.54 -17.15
CA TRP A 172 13.41 -7.98 -16.89
C TRP A 172 14.22 -8.72 -17.96
N ARG A 173 14.05 -8.35 -19.24
CA ARG A 173 14.82 -8.92 -20.36
C ARG A 173 16.29 -8.53 -20.30
N TYR A 174 16.57 -7.25 -19.98
CA TYR A 174 17.93 -6.75 -19.80
C TYR A 174 18.68 -7.55 -18.72
N PHE A 175 18.12 -7.67 -17.52
CA PHE A 175 18.77 -8.41 -16.43
C PHE A 175 18.84 -9.92 -16.69
N ALA A 176 17.96 -10.48 -17.46
CA ALA A 176 18.08 -11.86 -17.94
C ALA A 176 19.31 -12.05 -18.84
N GLY A 177 19.70 -11.03 -19.60
CA GLY A 177 20.95 -11.01 -20.36
C GLY A 177 22.18 -10.78 -19.46
N VAL A 178 22.12 -9.77 -18.58
CA VAL A 178 23.23 -9.40 -17.69
C VAL A 178 23.69 -10.57 -16.82
N ILE A 179 22.76 -11.33 -16.21
CA ILE A 179 23.11 -12.47 -15.36
C ILE A 179 23.92 -13.56 -16.10
N ARG A 180 23.82 -13.65 -17.42
CA ARG A 180 24.60 -14.59 -18.25
C ARG A 180 25.98 -14.09 -18.59
N ALA A 181 26.17 -12.76 -18.53
CA ALA A 181 27.43 -12.08 -18.86
C ALA A 181 28.21 -11.65 -17.61
N GLU A 182 27.70 -11.97 -16.41
CA GLU A 182 28.37 -11.63 -15.16
C GLU A 182 29.67 -12.44 -15.02
N GLU A 183 30.77 -11.73 -14.96
CA GLU A 183 32.11 -12.27 -14.70
C GLU A 183 32.54 -11.82 -13.30
N GLY A 184 33.02 -12.76 -12.49
CA GLY A 184 33.62 -12.43 -11.20
C GLY A 184 34.95 -11.72 -11.40
N SER A 185 35.29 -10.79 -10.50
CA SER A 185 36.62 -10.19 -10.43
C SER A 185 37.31 -10.60 -9.14
N VAL A 186 38.62 -10.90 -9.25
CA VAL A 186 39.53 -11.12 -8.11
C VAL A 186 40.53 -10.02 -8.13
N SER A 187 40.62 -9.26 -7.04
CA SER A 187 41.72 -8.31 -6.82
C SER A 187 42.84 -9.00 -6.03
N GLU A 188 44.05 -8.89 -6.51
CA GLU A 188 45.27 -9.30 -5.76
C GLU A 188 45.56 -8.35 -4.61
#